data_2ecf3d644bef9dfc8408881f9cf25988
#
_entry.id   2ecf3d644bef9dfc8408881f9cf25988
#
_cell.length_a   1.000
_cell.length_b   1.000
_cell.length_c   1.000
_cell.angle_alpha   90.00
_cell.angle_beta   90.00
_cell.angle_gamma   90.00
#
_symmetry.space_group_name_H-M   'P 1'
#
loop_
_entity.id
_entity.type
_entity.pdbx_description
1 polymer ?
#
loop_
_entity_poly.entity_id
_entity_poly.type
_entity_poly.pdbx_seq_one_letter_code
_entity_poly.pdbx_strand_id
1 'polypeptide(L)'
;MKLVSPLLKKAVYPWLSAAGVFRRGSESGLAVVTYHGVLPQGYELIDAVFDGNLVKAEALRVQLRLLKANYNVISPGDVLAWLEGRFELPPRAVLLTCDDGLLNNLTDMLPVLQREDLRCLFFVTGASAGDQRITLWYEDLFLAFLSAPAGEFEIVFEGVAIRGELGSRQLRRAKWWDAVKALSRVGAGTRRSLVRAASSQLGVDLPQSIGGADDSSCRRFGLLTLPELRALAVAGMTIGAHTMSHPLLSQLPLDLAGGEVVDCRARLEAALQTRVWAFAYPFGDAASVTPQVLALPQEAGYAAAFLNFGGGLGANLPPYALPRIHVTSEMNLAELDAHVSGFHARLQRYAGRS
;
A
#
# COMPACT_ATOMS: atom_id res chain seq x y z
N MET A 1 -15.79 12.18 -5.99
CA MET A 1 -16.05 10.79 -6.42
C MET A 1 -17.44 10.39 -5.90
N LYS A 2 -18.47 10.28 -6.77
CA LYS A 2 -19.77 9.76 -6.33
C LYS A 2 -19.61 8.25 -6.15
N LEU A 3 -19.77 7.76 -4.95
CA LEU A 3 -19.67 6.33 -4.61
C LEU A 3 -20.64 5.53 -5.48
N VAL A 4 -20.13 4.53 -6.18
CA VAL A 4 -20.97 3.48 -6.76
C VAL A 4 -21.80 2.92 -5.62
N SER A 5 -23.14 2.92 -5.78
CA SER A 5 -24.06 2.57 -4.70
C SER A 5 -23.64 1.27 -4.01
N PRO A 6 -23.63 1.20 -2.66
CA PRO A 6 -23.37 -0.04 -1.94
C PRO A 6 -24.28 -1.20 -2.37
N LEU A 7 -25.49 -0.88 -2.83
CA LEU A 7 -26.43 -1.87 -3.39
C LEU A 7 -25.87 -2.51 -4.68
N LEU A 8 -25.23 -1.73 -5.55
CA LEU A 8 -24.60 -2.25 -6.77
C LEU A 8 -23.48 -3.25 -6.44
N LYS A 9 -22.63 -2.92 -5.46
CA LYS A 9 -21.52 -3.77 -5.04
C LYS A 9 -21.99 -5.05 -4.34
N LYS A 10 -23.03 -4.96 -3.49
CA LYS A 10 -23.49 -6.08 -2.66
C LYS A 10 -24.52 -6.99 -3.35
N ALA A 11 -25.32 -6.49 -4.30
CA ALA A 11 -26.37 -7.25 -4.96
C ALA A 11 -26.09 -7.49 -6.45
N VAL A 12 -25.75 -6.44 -7.21
CA VAL A 12 -25.62 -6.54 -8.67
C VAL A 12 -24.33 -7.25 -9.09
N TYR A 13 -23.19 -6.92 -8.48
CA TYR A 13 -21.92 -7.54 -8.85
C TYR A 13 -21.87 -9.04 -8.58
N PRO A 14 -22.37 -9.60 -7.46
CA PRO A 14 -22.46 -11.05 -7.29
C PRO A 14 -23.26 -11.74 -8.37
N TRP A 15 -24.41 -11.17 -8.79
CA TRP A 15 -25.23 -11.72 -9.87
C TRP A 15 -24.49 -11.67 -11.22
N LEU A 16 -23.85 -10.54 -11.56
CA LEU A 16 -23.06 -10.40 -12.81
C LEU A 16 -21.86 -11.36 -12.84
N SER A 17 -21.18 -11.52 -11.72
CA SER A 17 -20.07 -12.47 -11.59
C SER A 17 -20.54 -13.92 -11.79
N ALA A 18 -21.64 -14.32 -11.14
CA ALA A 18 -22.25 -15.65 -11.31
C ALA A 18 -22.70 -15.91 -12.75
N ALA A 19 -23.21 -14.88 -13.44
CA ALA A 19 -23.60 -14.95 -14.86
C ALA A 19 -22.37 -14.91 -15.82
N GLY A 20 -21.16 -14.85 -15.31
CA GLY A 20 -19.92 -14.84 -16.09
C GLY A 20 -19.70 -13.56 -16.91
N VAL A 21 -20.37 -12.46 -16.56
CA VAL A 21 -20.27 -11.19 -17.31
C VAL A 21 -18.84 -10.63 -17.29
N PHE A 22 -18.14 -10.76 -16.16
CA PHE A 22 -16.76 -10.28 -16.00
C PHE A 22 -15.71 -11.13 -16.73
N ARG A 23 -16.11 -12.32 -17.21
CA ARG A 23 -15.23 -13.26 -17.94
C ARG A 23 -15.37 -13.12 -19.46
N ARG A 24 -16.35 -12.37 -19.93
CA ARG A 24 -16.61 -12.18 -21.37
C ARG A 24 -15.71 -11.07 -21.90
N GLY A 25 -14.85 -11.43 -22.85
CA GLY A 25 -13.92 -10.53 -23.54
C GLY A 25 -12.46 -10.98 -23.42
N SER A 26 -11.76 -10.92 -24.54
CA SER A 26 -10.30 -11.13 -24.63
C SER A 26 -9.58 -9.78 -24.49
N GLU A 27 -9.85 -9.03 -23.43
CA GLU A 27 -9.19 -7.74 -23.27
C GLU A 27 -7.70 -7.97 -23.00
N SER A 28 -6.85 -7.44 -23.90
CA SER A 28 -5.39 -7.35 -23.70
C SER A 28 -5.11 -6.25 -22.66
N GLY A 29 -4.10 -6.47 -21.85
CA GLY A 29 -3.64 -5.47 -20.90
C GLY A 29 -3.32 -6.05 -19.53
N LEU A 30 -2.83 -5.17 -18.65
CA LEU A 30 -2.42 -5.49 -17.30
C LEU A 30 -3.40 -4.89 -16.29
N ALA A 31 -3.86 -5.70 -15.34
CA ALA A 31 -4.45 -5.24 -14.09
C ALA A 31 -3.45 -5.44 -12.95
N VAL A 32 -3.30 -4.47 -12.08
CA VAL A 32 -2.42 -4.57 -10.92
C VAL A 32 -3.25 -4.53 -9.66
N VAL A 33 -3.14 -5.58 -8.85
CA VAL A 33 -3.86 -5.73 -7.58
C VAL A 33 -2.88 -5.47 -6.44
N THR A 34 -3.25 -4.61 -5.51
CA THR A 34 -2.40 -4.27 -4.36
C THR A 34 -3.08 -4.59 -3.03
N TYR A 35 -2.30 -5.19 -2.15
CA TYR A 35 -2.59 -5.44 -0.75
C TYR A 35 -1.67 -4.59 0.13
N HIS A 36 -1.97 -4.50 1.42
CA HIS A 36 -1.04 -3.93 2.43
C HIS A 36 -0.65 -4.97 3.48
N GLY A 37 -1.11 -6.21 3.30
CA GLY A 37 -0.75 -7.35 4.12
C GLY A 37 -1.94 -8.16 4.60
N VAL A 38 -1.67 -9.03 5.55
CA VAL A 38 -2.63 -9.95 6.15
C VAL A 38 -2.76 -9.66 7.64
N LEU A 39 -3.98 -9.66 8.15
CA LEU A 39 -4.23 -9.56 9.59
C LEU A 39 -3.61 -10.77 10.30
N PRO A 40 -2.66 -10.57 11.24
CA PRO A 40 -2.03 -11.66 11.95
C PRO A 40 -3.05 -12.47 12.77
N GLN A 41 -2.84 -13.77 12.88
CA GLN A 41 -3.66 -14.60 13.75
C GLN A 41 -3.52 -14.13 15.20
N GLY A 42 -4.64 -13.99 15.89
CA GLY A 42 -4.69 -13.53 17.29
C GLY A 42 -4.63 -12.01 17.46
N TYR A 43 -4.54 -11.23 16.35
CA TYR A 43 -4.60 -9.78 16.44
C TYR A 43 -6.05 -9.30 16.61
N GLU A 44 -6.27 -8.46 17.60
CA GLU A 44 -7.55 -7.78 17.84
C GLU A 44 -7.58 -6.44 17.11
N LEU A 45 -8.63 -6.21 16.30
CA LEU A 45 -8.79 -4.99 15.53
C LEU A 45 -8.86 -3.76 16.45
N ILE A 46 -7.97 -2.80 16.24
CA ILE A 46 -7.95 -1.54 16.97
C ILE A 46 -8.93 -0.55 16.33
N ASP A 47 -8.94 -0.47 15.00
CA ASP A 47 -9.86 0.40 14.26
C ASP A 47 -10.20 -0.23 12.91
N ALA A 48 -11.51 -0.45 12.66
CA ALA A 48 -11.98 -1.15 11.46
C ALA A 48 -11.63 -0.42 10.13
N VAL A 49 -11.44 0.90 10.15
CA VAL A 49 -11.06 1.67 8.94
C VAL A 49 -9.56 1.58 8.73
N PHE A 50 -8.78 1.72 9.78
CA PHE A 50 -7.31 1.69 9.72
C PHE A 50 -6.78 0.28 9.45
N ASP A 51 -7.28 -0.72 10.19
CA ASP A 51 -6.93 -2.13 9.95
C ASP A 51 -7.61 -2.70 8.69
N GLY A 52 -8.60 -1.99 8.15
CA GLY A 52 -9.32 -2.37 6.94
C GLY A 52 -8.46 -2.46 5.67
N ASN A 53 -7.26 -1.92 5.69
CA ASN A 53 -6.27 -2.09 4.62
C ASN A 53 -5.66 -3.50 4.58
N LEU A 54 -5.75 -4.27 5.66
CA LEU A 54 -5.26 -5.65 5.73
C LEU A 54 -6.44 -6.63 5.56
N VAL A 55 -6.18 -7.72 4.86
CA VAL A 55 -7.18 -8.77 4.65
C VAL A 55 -6.93 -9.97 5.56
N LYS A 56 -7.94 -10.78 5.85
CA LYS A 56 -7.76 -12.06 6.55
C LYS A 56 -7.04 -13.05 5.63
N ALA A 57 -6.21 -13.94 6.18
CA ALA A 57 -5.48 -14.95 5.40
C ALA A 57 -6.42 -15.82 4.52
N GLU A 58 -7.57 -16.21 5.04
CA GLU A 58 -8.57 -16.97 4.29
C GLU A 58 -9.18 -16.15 3.15
N ALA A 59 -9.45 -14.85 3.38
CA ALA A 59 -9.95 -13.97 2.33
C ALA A 59 -8.92 -13.82 1.20
N LEU A 60 -7.65 -13.58 1.55
CA LEU A 60 -6.54 -13.57 0.58
C LEU A 60 -6.53 -14.86 -0.25
N ARG A 61 -6.57 -16.03 0.40
CA ARG A 61 -6.53 -17.32 -0.28
C ARG A 61 -7.67 -17.47 -1.31
N VAL A 62 -8.88 -17.11 -0.93
CA VAL A 62 -10.04 -17.21 -1.84
C VAL A 62 -9.96 -16.19 -2.97
N GLN A 63 -9.47 -14.97 -2.70
CA GLN A 63 -9.22 -13.93 -3.72
C GLN A 63 -8.17 -14.41 -4.72
N LEU A 64 -7.03 -14.95 -4.26
CA LEU A 64 -5.98 -15.48 -5.13
C LEU A 64 -6.47 -16.62 -6.04
N ARG A 65 -7.29 -17.53 -5.50
CA ARG A 65 -7.91 -18.61 -6.29
C ARG A 65 -8.87 -18.08 -7.35
N LEU A 66 -9.66 -17.06 -7.04
CA LEU A 66 -10.50 -16.38 -8.02
C LEU A 66 -9.64 -15.78 -9.14
N LEU A 67 -8.53 -15.12 -8.79
CA LEU A 67 -7.64 -14.53 -9.78
C LEU A 67 -7.01 -15.61 -10.67
N LYS A 68 -6.49 -16.70 -10.10
CA LYS A 68 -5.93 -17.84 -10.87
C LYS A 68 -6.96 -18.50 -11.79
N ALA A 69 -8.21 -18.62 -11.35
CA ALA A 69 -9.26 -19.28 -12.13
C ALA A 69 -9.76 -18.43 -13.32
N ASN A 70 -9.68 -17.10 -13.21
CA ASN A 70 -10.32 -16.20 -14.17
C ASN A 70 -9.32 -15.33 -14.95
N TYR A 71 -8.04 -15.28 -14.55
CA TYR A 71 -7.03 -14.38 -15.07
C TYR A 71 -5.68 -15.09 -15.20
N ASN A 72 -4.76 -14.50 -15.96
CA ASN A 72 -3.38 -14.94 -16.04
C ASN A 72 -2.56 -14.14 -15.01
N VAL A 73 -2.35 -14.71 -13.83
CA VAL A 73 -1.50 -14.09 -12.81
C VAL A 73 -0.06 -14.29 -13.21
N ILE A 74 0.62 -13.19 -13.57
CA ILE A 74 1.99 -13.18 -14.06
C ILE A 74 3.00 -12.76 -12.99
N SER A 75 4.24 -13.12 -13.16
CA SER A 75 5.31 -12.76 -12.23
C SER A 75 5.70 -11.27 -12.37
N PRO A 76 6.30 -10.65 -11.34
CA PRO A 76 6.90 -9.33 -11.47
C PRO A 76 8.01 -9.27 -12.53
N GLY A 77 8.74 -10.38 -12.76
CA GLY A 77 9.75 -10.50 -13.82
C GLY A 77 9.15 -10.41 -15.22
N ASP A 78 7.97 -10.99 -15.44
CA ASP A 78 7.25 -10.91 -16.72
C ASP A 78 6.80 -9.46 -16.99
N VAL A 79 6.36 -8.73 -15.95
CA VAL A 79 6.01 -7.32 -16.09
C VAL A 79 7.23 -6.47 -16.44
N LEU A 80 8.39 -6.70 -15.81
CA LEU A 80 9.61 -6.01 -16.18
C LEU A 80 10.02 -6.32 -17.63
N ALA A 81 9.96 -7.59 -18.04
CA ALA A 81 10.25 -7.98 -19.40
C ALA A 81 9.29 -7.36 -20.44
N TRP A 82 8.01 -7.22 -20.08
CA TRP A 82 7.03 -6.52 -20.90
C TRP A 82 7.35 -5.02 -21.02
N LEU A 83 7.67 -4.35 -19.93
CA LEU A 83 8.07 -2.93 -19.94
C LEU A 83 9.33 -2.69 -20.80
N GLU A 84 10.22 -3.66 -20.87
CA GLU A 84 11.44 -3.65 -21.69
C GLU A 84 11.21 -4.17 -23.13
N GLY A 85 9.97 -4.48 -23.52
CA GLY A 85 9.62 -4.96 -24.86
C GLY A 85 10.08 -6.39 -25.19
N ARG A 86 10.41 -7.21 -24.18
CA ARG A 86 10.93 -8.60 -24.30
C ARG A 86 9.89 -9.67 -24.00
N PHE A 87 8.68 -9.27 -23.60
CA PHE A 87 7.59 -10.20 -23.26
C PHE A 87 6.24 -9.61 -23.70
N GLU A 88 5.38 -10.44 -24.24
CA GLU A 88 3.99 -10.06 -24.56
C GLU A 88 3.07 -10.50 -23.42
N LEU A 89 2.25 -9.57 -22.94
CA LEU A 89 1.28 -9.88 -21.89
C LEU A 89 0.26 -10.92 -22.38
N PRO A 90 0.01 -11.99 -21.63
CA PRO A 90 -1.11 -12.87 -21.93
C PRO A 90 -2.43 -12.10 -21.76
N PRO A 91 -3.52 -12.54 -22.40
CA PRO A 91 -4.82 -11.94 -22.19
C PRO A 91 -5.16 -11.91 -20.70
N ARG A 92 -5.78 -10.81 -20.24
CA ARG A 92 -6.23 -10.68 -18.83
C ARG A 92 -5.09 -10.88 -17.82
N ALA A 93 -3.91 -10.28 -18.09
CA ALA A 93 -2.77 -10.37 -17.21
C ALA A 93 -3.04 -9.66 -15.86
N VAL A 94 -2.62 -10.26 -14.76
CA VAL A 94 -2.73 -9.69 -13.41
C VAL A 94 -1.38 -9.76 -12.71
N LEU A 95 -0.92 -8.63 -12.18
CA LEU A 95 0.21 -8.54 -11.26
C LEU A 95 -0.28 -8.42 -9.83
N LEU A 96 0.31 -9.19 -8.91
CA LEU A 96 0.10 -9.03 -7.47
C LEU A 96 1.16 -8.12 -6.87
N THR A 97 0.73 -7.16 -6.06
CA THR A 97 1.62 -6.27 -5.31
C THR A 97 1.20 -6.17 -3.85
N CYS A 98 2.13 -5.78 -2.98
CA CYS A 98 1.85 -5.50 -1.57
C CYS A 98 2.74 -4.34 -1.11
N ASP A 99 2.18 -3.39 -0.38
CA ASP A 99 2.90 -2.19 0.06
C ASP A 99 3.35 -2.29 1.52
N ASP A 100 4.12 -1.29 1.96
CA ASP A 100 4.60 -0.99 3.30
C ASP A 100 5.75 -1.87 3.80
N GLY A 101 5.79 -3.14 3.48
CA GLY A 101 6.82 -4.06 4.00
C GLY A 101 6.61 -4.42 5.46
N LEU A 102 5.36 -4.64 5.88
CA LEU A 102 5.03 -5.09 7.23
C LEU A 102 5.51 -6.53 7.48
N LEU A 103 5.81 -6.87 8.73
CA LEU A 103 6.27 -8.21 9.11
C LEU A 103 5.28 -9.32 8.71
N ASN A 104 3.96 -9.03 8.76
CA ASN A 104 2.94 -9.99 8.32
C ASN A 104 3.03 -10.35 6.83
N ASN A 105 3.75 -9.58 6.02
CA ASN A 105 4.02 -9.96 4.63
C ASN A 105 4.87 -11.24 4.56
N LEU A 106 5.80 -11.42 5.47
CA LEU A 106 6.63 -12.63 5.58
C LEU A 106 5.90 -13.74 6.37
N THR A 107 5.33 -13.40 7.53
CA THR A 107 4.83 -14.40 8.47
C THR A 107 3.45 -14.95 8.11
N ASP A 108 2.59 -14.13 7.54
CA ASP A 108 1.18 -14.46 7.31
C ASP A 108 0.81 -14.48 5.81
N MET A 109 1.35 -13.57 4.98
CA MET A 109 1.02 -13.49 3.56
C MET A 109 1.84 -14.46 2.70
N LEU A 110 3.16 -14.52 2.89
CA LEU A 110 4.04 -15.40 2.11
C LEU A 110 3.61 -16.86 2.12
N PRO A 111 3.22 -17.49 3.26
CA PRO A 111 2.74 -18.86 3.26
C PRO A 111 1.50 -19.10 2.40
N VAL A 112 0.62 -18.10 2.27
CA VAL A 112 -0.57 -18.18 1.40
C VAL A 112 -0.15 -18.10 -0.07
N LEU A 113 0.74 -17.18 -0.42
CA LEU A 113 1.28 -17.05 -1.79
C LEU A 113 2.01 -18.32 -2.24
N GLN A 114 2.84 -18.90 -1.39
CA GLN A 114 3.57 -20.14 -1.67
C GLN A 114 2.63 -21.32 -1.90
N ARG A 115 1.58 -21.49 -1.08
CA ARG A 115 0.57 -22.56 -1.25
C ARG A 115 -0.20 -22.44 -2.57
N GLU A 116 -0.41 -21.23 -3.06
CA GLU A 116 -1.08 -20.98 -4.34
C GLU A 116 -0.07 -20.89 -5.51
N ASP A 117 1.23 -21.08 -5.27
CA ASP A 117 2.34 -20.97 -6.25
C ASP A 117 2.30 -19.64 -7.02
N LEU A 118 2.22 -18.53 -6.27
CA LEU A 118 2.16 -17.19 -6.82
C LEU A 118 3.35 -16.34 -6.39
N ARG A 119 3.73 -15.41 -7.25
CA ARG A 119 4.77 -14.41 -6.98
C ARG A 119 4.14 -13.05 -6.79
N CYS A 120 4.73 -12.24 -5.90
CA CYS A 120 4.26 -10.91 -5.57
C CYS A 120 5.41 -9.91 -5.60
N LEU A 121 5.12 -8.66 -5.96
CA LEU A 121 6.03 -7.54 -5.88
C LEU A 121 5.72 -6.78 -4.59
N PHE A 122 6.66 -6.82 -3.62
CA PHE A 122 6.55 -6.14 -2.34
C PHE A 122 7.25 -4.80 -2.40
N PHE A 123 6.52 -3.72 -2.23
CA PHE A 123 7.06 -2.37 -2.11
C PHE A 123 7.38 -2.08 -0.65
N VAL A 124 8.66 -1.89 -0.36
CA VAL A 124 9.14 -1.72 1.00
C VAL A 124 9.85 -0.39 1.19
N THR A 125 9.78 0.18 2.38
CA THR A 125 10.53 1.39 2.69
C THR A 125 12.02 1.10 2.82
N GLY A 126 12.87 2.05 2.43
CA GLY A 126 14.31 1.93 2.62
C GLY A 126 14.72 1.76 4.10
N ALA A 127 13.88 2.22 5.01
CA ALA A 127 14.05 2.03 6.44
C ALA A 127 14.03 0.55 6.87
N SER A 128 13.34 -0.33 6.13
CA SER A 128 13.32 -1.79 6.34
C SER A 128 14.66 -2.47 6.03
N ALA A 129 15.57 -1.81 5.31
CA ALA A 129 16.92 -2.34 5.05
C ALA A 129 17.88 -2.14 6.24
N GLY A 130 17.39 -2.29 7.46
CA GLY A 130 18.13 -2.23 8.73
C GLY A 130 17.91 -3.49 9.54
N ASP A 131 18.73 -3.66 10.59
CA ASP A 131 18.66 -4.81 11.49
C ASP A 131 17.65 -4.63 12.63
N GLN A 132 17.29 -3.38 12.91
CA GLN A 132 16.31 -3.05 13.96
C GLN A 132 14.92 -2.93 13.38
N ARG A 133 13.96 -3.57 14.04
CA ARG A 133 12.55 -3.43 13.69
C ARG A 133 12.04 -2.05 14.10
N ILE A 134 11.39 -1.39 13.16
CA ILE A 134 10.73 -0.11 13.34
C ILE A 134 9.27 -0.20 12.88
N THR A 135 8.50 0.84 13.12
CA THR A 135 7.13 1.04 12.68
C THR A 135 7.04 2.15 11.63
N LEU A 136 5.91 2.23 10.96
CA LEU A 136 5.58 3.38 10.14
C LEU A 136 5.17 4.56 11.04
N TRP A 137 5.83 5.69 10.86
CA TRP A 137 5.64 6.88 11.69
C TRP A 137 4.19 7.39 11.74
N TYR A 138 3.44 7.23 10.65
CA TYR A 138 2.05 7.66 10.58
C TYR A 138 1.12 6.69 11.31
N GLU A 139 1.50 5.41 11.43
CA GLU A 139 0.79 4.44 12.26
C GLU A 139 1.02 4.71 13.75
N ASP A 140 2.27 5.00 14.15
CA ASP A 140 2.59 5.43 15.52
C ASP A 140 1.78 6.68 15.91
N LEU A 141 1.72 7.65 15.00
CA LEU A 141 0.93 8.85 15.18
C LEU A 141 -0.57 8.54 15.28
N PHE A 142 -1.09 7.59 14.48
CA PHE A 142 -2.47 7.16 14.56
C PHE A 142 -2.80 6.55 15.93
N LEU A 143 -1.93 5.66 16.42
CA LEU A 143 -2.08 5.06 17.74
C LEU A 143 -2.09 6.11 18.86
N ALA A 144 -1.23 7.14 18.75
CA ALA A 144 -1.23 8.26 19.69
C ALA A 144 -2.57 9.00 19.70
N PHE A 145 -3.09 9.39 18.52
CA PHE A 145 -4.40 10.06 18.41
C PHE A 145 -5.56 9.18 18.89
N LEU A 146 -5.47 7.86 18.64
CA LEU A 146 -6.53 6.94 19.04
C LEU A 146 -6.57 6.74 20.56
N SER A 147 -5.42 6.68 21.21
CA SER A 147 -5.26 6.42 22.64
C SER A 147 -5.34 7.67 23.51
N ALA A 148 -5.19 8.86 22.93
CA ALA A 148 -5.25 10.13 23.66
C ALA A 148 -6.58 10.30 24.40
N PRO A 149 -6.63 10.96 25.57
CA PRO A 149 -7.87 11.31 26.25
C PRO A 149 -8.84 12.08 25.36
N ALA A 150 -10.13 11.93 25.60
CA ALA A 150 -11.15 12.77 24.95
C ALA A 150 -11.06 14.21 25.48
N GLY A 151 -11.29 15.19 24.62
CA GLY A 151 -11.28 16.60 24.97
C GLY A 151 -10.50 17.44 23.96
N GLU A 152 -10.31 18.69 24.32
CA GLU A 152 -9.50 19.61 23.52
C GLU A 152 -8.01 19.23 23.58
N PHE A 153 -7.31 19.41 22.47
CA PHE A 153 -5.88 19.20 22.38
C PHE A 153 -5.22 20.27 21.55
N GLU A 154 -3.97 20.50 21.82
CA GLU A 154 -3.05 21.28 21.00
C GLU A 154 -1.71 20.58 20.90
N ILE A 155 -1.23 20.36 19.66
CA ILE A 155 0.10 19.90 19.38
C ILE A 155 0.83 21.00 18.63
N VAL A 156 1.96 21.45 19.14
CA VAL A 156 2.78 22.50 18.53
C VAL A 156 4.07 21.87 17.99
N PHE A 157 4.30 22.05 16.69
CA PHE A 157 5.57 21.77 16.03
C PHE A 157 6.22 23.08 15.61
N GLU A 158 7.47 23.05 15.16
CA GLU A 158 8.16 24.22 14.61
C GLU A 158 7.30 24.94 13.55
N GLY A 159 6.62 26.01 13.95
CA GLY A 159 5.77 26.84 13.08
C GLY A 159 4.41 26.29 12.69
N VAL A 160 4.00 25.10 13.17
CA VAL A 160 2.70 24.49 12.89
C VAL A 160 2.04 24.09 14.20
N ALA A 161 0.78 24.53 14.40
CA ALA A 161 -0.06 24.07 15.50
C ALA A 161 -1.26 23.26 14.95
N ILE A 162 -1.50 22.09 15.52
CA ILE A 162 -2.68 21.27 15.25
C ILE A 162 -3.55 21.29 16.50
N ARG A 163 -4.77 21.79 16.34
CA ARG A 163 -5.71 21.96 17.44
C ARG A 163 -7.04 21.31 17.10
N GLY A 164 -7.80 20.96 18.12
CA GLY A 164 -9.16 20.47 17.96
C GLY A 164 -9.65 19.67 19.13
N GLU A 165 -10.68 18.88 18.88
CA GLU A 165 -11.31 18.01 19.84
C GLU A 165 -11.14 16.53 19.42
N LEU A 166 -10.86 15.66 20.39
CA LEU A 166 -10.70 14.22 20.24
C LEU A 166 -11.88 13.43 20.84
N GLY A 167 -13.11 13.80 20.48
CA GLY A 167 -14.32 13.15 21.00
C GLY A 167 -14.60 11.79 20.32
N SER A 168 -14.80 11.79 19.01
CA SER A 168 -15.16 10.59 18.24
C SER A 168 -13.98 10.00 17.46
N ARG A 169 -14.05 8.70 17.10
CA ARG A 169 -13.05 8.06 16.22
C ARG A 169 -12.92 8.79 14.87
N GLN A 170 -14.00 9.34 14.35
CA GLN A 170 -13.97 10.11 13.09
C GLN A 170 -13.17 11.41 13.24
N LEU A 171 -13.37 12.15 14.33
CA LEU A 171 -12.60 13.37 14.63
C LEU A 171 -11.13 13.03 14.83
N ARG A 172 -10.80 11.96 15.58
CA ARG A 172 -9.42 11.51 15.78
C ARG A 172 -8.73 11.19 14.45
N ARG A 173 -9.39 10.48 13.54
CA ARG A 173 -8.86 10.19 12.20
C ARG A 173 -8.64 11.46 11.37
N ALA A 174 -9.57 12.41 11.43
CA ALA A 174 -9.41 13.68 10.71
C ALA A 174 -8.20 14.48 11.22
N LYS A 175 -8.04 14.57 12.56
CA LYS A 175 -6.91 15.28 13.17
C LYS A 175 -5.58 14.56 12.98
N TRP A 176 -5.57 13.25 13.06
CA TRP A 176 -4.41 12.44 12.66
C TRP A 176 -4.00 12.75 11.21
N TRP A 177 -4.94 12.80 10.26
CA TRP A 177 -4.63 13.08 8.87
C TRP A 177 -4.10 14.50 8.65
N ASP A 178 -4.59 15.49 9.41
CA ASP A 178 -4.01 16.84 9.41
C ASP A 178 -2.56 16.81 9.92
N ALA A 179 -2.27 16.03 10.95
CA ALA A 179 -0.92 15.83 11.47
C ALA A 179 -0.02 15.10 10.47
N VAL A 180 -0.51 14.08 9.78
CA VAL A 180 0.24 13.38 8.70
C VAL A 180 0.66 14.37 7.62
N LYS A 181 -0.25 15.22 7.14
CA LYS A 181 0.08 16.25 6.12
C LYS A 181 1.13 17.24 6.63
N ALA A 182 1.00 17.70 7.87
CA ALA A 182 1.93 18.65 8.46
C ALA A 182 3.33 18.03 8.63
N LEU A 183 3.41 16.83 9.20
CA LEU A 183 4.67 16.12 9.45
C LEU A 183 5.33 15.59 8.16
N SER A 184 4.58 15.42 7.09
CA SER A 184 5.17 15.07 5.79
C SER A 184 6.00 16.21 5.17
N ARG A 185 5.92 17.45 5.67
CA ARG A 185 6.68 18.59 5.15
C ARG A 185 8.13 18.64 5.59
N VAL A 186 8.51 17.81 6.54
CA VAL A 186 9.86 17.78 7.10
C VAL A 186 10.58 16.47 6.80
N GLY A 187 11.89 16.48 6.83
CA GLY A 187 12.72 15.29 6.60
C GLY A 187 12.53 14.21 7.67
N ALA A 188 12.91 12.97 7.35
CA ALA A 188 12.64 11.76 8.13
C ALA A 188 13.11 11.83 9.59
N GLY A 189 14.32 12.37 9.85
CA GLY A 189 14.87 12.48 11.22
C GLY A 189 14.03 13.41 12.10
N THR A 190 13.76 14.62 11.60
CA THR A 190 12.91 15.62 12.27
C THR A 190 11.50 15.06 12.49
N ARG A 191 10.90 14.43 11.46
CA ARG A 191 9.57 13.83 11.53
C ARG A 191 9.44 12.82 12.67
N ARG A 192 10.42 11.92 12.83
CA ARG A 192 10.42 10.92 13.91
C ARG A 192 10.47 11.56 15.30
N SER A 193 11.26 12.61 15.47
CA SER A 193 11.31 13.38 16.72
C SER A 193 9.98 14.08 17.02
N LEU A 194 9.34 14.64 15.98
CA LEU A 194 8.05 15.31 16.10
C LEU A 194 6.91 14.34 16.41
N VAL A 195 6.91 13.12 15.88
CA VAL A 195 5.93 12.08 16.26
C VAL A 195 6.00 11.77 17.75
N ARG A 196 7.21 11.63 18.29
CA ARG A 196 7.40 11.42 19.75
C ARG A 196 6.92 12.61 20.57
N ALA A 197 7.26 13.84 20.14
CA ALA A 197 6.81 15.04 20.81
C ALA A 197 5.27 15.18 20.78
N ALA A 198 4.63 14.87 19.63
CA ALA A 198 3.18 14.85 19.49
C ALA A 198 2.53 13.84 20.44
N SER A 199 3.05 12.62 20.51
CA SER A 199 2.57 11.58 21.41
C SER A 199 2.65 12.03 22.88
N SER A 200 3.78 12.60 23.28
CA SER A 200 3.96 13.16 24.64
C SER A 200 2.98 14.28 24.94
N GLN A 201 2.75 15.22 24.01
CA GLN A 201 1.77 16.31 24.17
C GLN A 201 0.32 15.79 24.24
N LEU A 202 0.01 14.66 23.61
CA LEU A 202 -1.26 13.95 23.71
C LEU A 202 -1.39 13.13 25.01
N GLY A 203 -0.35 13.07 25.84
CA GLY A 203 -0.32 12.25 27.06
C GLY A 203 -0.27 10.76 26.79
N VAL A 204 0.33 10.36 25.65
CA VAL A 204 0.44 8.95 25.22
C VAL A 204 1.90 8.54 25.12
N ASP A 205 2.28 7.51 25.85
CA ASP A 205 3.59 6.88 25.69
C ASP A 205 3.53 5.83 24.58
N LEU A 206 4.20 6.13 23.46
CA LEU A 206 4.37 5.13 22.41
C LEU A 206 5.43 4.10 22.84
N PRO A 207 5.21 2.80 22.58
CA PRO A 207 6.19 1.77 22.91
C PRO A 207 7.55 2.11 22.27
N GLN A 208 8.62 2.07 23.06
CA GLN A 208 9.99 2.30 22.55
C GLN A 208 10.51 1.12 21.73
N SER A 209 9.92 -0.06 21.92
CA SER A 209 10.21 -1.27 21.15
C SER A 209 8.93 -2.03 20.90
N ILE A 210 8.81 -2.58 19.70
CA ILE A 210 7.76 -3.54 19.37
C ILE A 210 8.22 -4.91 19.85
N GLY A 211 7.28 -5.72 20.37
CA GLY A 211 7.52 -7.08 20.82
C GLY A 211 8.17 -7.99 19.78
N GLY A 212 8.47 -9.24 20.16
CA GLY A 212 9.05 -10.23 19.25
C GLY A 212 8.12 -10.63 18.10
N ALA A 213 8.66 -11.36 17.13
CA ALA A 213 7.91 -11.77 15.92
C ALA A 213 6.67 -12.65 16.21
N ASP A 214 6.61 -13.27 17.39
CA ASP A 214 5.45 -14.06 17.85
C ASP A 214 4.28 -13.20 18.34
N ASP A 215 4.53 -11.91 18.64
CA ASP A 215 3.49 -10.97 19.03
C ASP A 215 2.67 -10.53 17.81
N SER A 216 1.36 -10.69 17.86
CA SER A 216 0.45 -10.31 16.80
C SER A 216 0.47 -8.79 16.49
N SER A 217 0.68 -7.95 17.51
CA SER A 217 0.86 -6.50 17.34
C SER A 217 2.17 -6.19 16.63
N CYS A 218 3.26 -6.89 16.98
CA CYS A 218 4.51 -6.74 16.24
C CYS A 218 4.37 -7.14 14.78
N ARG A 219 3.67 -8.23 14.47
CA ARG A 219 3.41 -8.63 13.08
C ARG A 219 2.51 -7.63 12.35
N ARG A 220 1.59 -6.96 13.07
CA ARG A 220 0.69 -5.95 12.48
C ARG A 220 1.40 -4.64 12.17
N PHE A 221 2.25 -4.12 13.04
CA PHE A 221 2.83 -2.78 12.96
C PHE A 221 4.32 -2.75 12.62
N GLY A 222 5.04 -3.83 12.91
CA GLY A 222 6.48 -3.90 12.67
C GLY A 222 6.81 -4.03 11.18
N LEU A 223 7.79 -3.26 10.72
CA LEU A 223 8.36 -3.43 9.40
C LEU A 223 9.31 -4.62 9.37
N LEU A 224 9.48 -5.20 8.19
CA LEU A 224 10.50 -6.20 7.92
C LEU A 224 11.89 -5.64 8.23
N THR A 225 12.76 -6.48 8.76
CA THR A 225 14.20 -6.23 8.89
C THR A 225 14.94 -6.72 7.65
N LEU A 226 16.22 -6.37 7.50
CA LEU A 226 17.03 -6.81 6.36
C LEU A 226 17.11 -8.34 6.22
N PRO A 227 17.33 -9.14 7.28
CA PRO A 227 17.27 -10.61 7.16
C PRO A 227 15.92 -11.12 6.64
N GLU A 228 14.82 -10.50 7.04
CA GLU A 228 13.47 -10.88 6.63
C GLU A 228 13.15 -10.45 5.18
N LEU A 229 13.64 -9.30 4.74
CA LEU A 229 13.60 -8.90 3.32
C LEU A 229 14.35 -9.90 2.44
N ARG A 230 15.53 -10.33 2.87
CA ARG A 230 16.29 -11.36 2.17
C ARG A 230 15.54 -12.70 2.13
N ALA A 231 14.86 -13.07 3.22
CA ALA A 231 14.03 -14.27 3.24
C ALA A 231 12.88 -14.21 2.22
N LEU A 232 12.19 -13.05 2.07
CA LEU A 232 11.20 -12.85 1.01
C LEU A 232 11.80 -13.00 -0.39
N ALA A 233 12.97 -12.40 -0.64
CA ALA A 233 13.65 -12.48 -1.93
C ALA A 233 14.08 -13.93 -2.26
N VAL A 234 14.65 -14.65 -1.29
CA VAL A 234 15.02 -16.08 -1.43
C VAL A 234 13.78 -16.95 -1.68
N ALA A 235 12.63 -16.61 -1.10
CA ALA A 235 11.36 -17.26 -1.38
C ALA A 235 10.79 -16.97 -2.79
N GLY A 236 11.53 -16.23 -3.64
CA GLY A 236 11.16 -15.90 -5.02
C GLY A 236 10.21 -14.71 -5.16
N MET A 237 10.06 -13.89 -4.12
CA MET A 237 9.32 -12.63 -4.19
C MET A 237 10.22 -11.51 -4.72
N THR A 238 9.64 -10.54 -5.40
CA THR A 238 10.38 -9.37 -5.90
C THR A 238 10.21 -8.20 -4.93
N ILE A 239 11.29 -7.47 -4.67
CA ILE A 239 11.27 -6.28 -3.83
C ILE A 239 11.30 -5.03 -4.71
N GLY A 240 10.35 -4.14 -4.48
CA GLY A 240 10.28 -2.78 -5.02
C GLY A 240 10.45 -1.74 -3.91
N ALA A 241 10.59 -0.47 -4.30
CA ALA A 241 10.82 0.64 -3.38
C ALA A 241 9.54 1.41 -3.04
N HIS A 242 9.46 1.90 -1.79
CA HIS A 242 8.33 2.68 -1.27
C HIS A 242 8.77 3.90 -0.47
N THR A 243 9.72 4.68 -1.03
CA THR A 243 10.45 5.78 -0.37
C THR A 243 11.31 5.31 0.81
N MET A 244 12.17 6.21 1.31
CA MET A 244 12.99 5.91 2.49
C MET A 244 12.16 5.78 3.76
N SER A 245 11.15 6.67 3.94
CA SER A 245 10.48 6.85 5.23
C SER A 245 8.97 7.05 5.14
N HIS A 246 8.35 6.76 4.00
CA HIS A 246 6.89 6.82 3.78
C HIS A 246 6.26 8.20 4.04
N PRO A 247 6.76 9.33 3.48
CA PRO A 247 6.08 10.62 3.54
C PRO A 247 5.01 10.76 2.46
N LEU A 248 4.12 11.75 2.61
CA LEU A 248 3.35 12.30 1.50
C LEU A 248 4.30 13.14 0.62
N LEU A 249 4.77 12.57 -0.49
CA LEU A 249 5.76 13.22 -1.37
C LEU A 249 5.31 14.59 -1.88
N SER A 250 4.00 14.78 -2.11
CA SER A 250 3.43 16.07 -2.53
C SER A 250 3.53 17.17 -1.47
N GLN A 251 3.82 16.85 -0.23
CA GLN A 251 3.99 17.80 0.86
C GLN A 251 5.45 18.14 1.17
N LEU A 252 6.39 17.32 0.69
CA LEU A 252 7.83 17.58 0.85
C LEU A 252 8.32 18.66 -0.13
N PRO A 253 9.34 19.44 0.24
CA PRO A 253 10.21 20.12 -0.73
C PRO A 253 10.73 19.12 -1.78
N LEU A 254 10.80 19.53 -3.04
CA LEU A 254 11.05 18.61 -4.15
C LEU A 254 12.42 17.91 -4.07
N ASP A 255 13.42 18.60 -3.55
CA ASP A 255 14.76 18.05 -3.30
C ASP A 255 14.73 16.93 -2.26
N LEU A 256 14.00 17.12 -1.16
CA LEU A 256 13.81 16.09 -0.14
C LEU A 256 12.96 14.92 -0.69
N ALA A 257 11.94 15.21 -1.50
CA ALA A 257 11.14 14.18 -2.15
C ALA A 257 11.98 13.33 -3.11
N GLY A 258 12.88 13.97 -3.88
CA GLY A 258 13.87 13.29 -4.73
C GLY A 258 14.79 12.38 -3.94
N GLY A 259 15.32 12.84 -2.81
CA GLY A 259 16.14 12.03 -1.90
C GLY A 259 15.39 10.79 -1.37
N GLU A 260 14.13 10.95 -0.94
CA GLU A 260 13.29 9.81 -0.50
C GLU A 260 13.16 8.70 -1.57
N VAL A 261 13.14 9.06 -2.85
CA VAL A 261 13.01 8.13 -3.97
C VAL A 261 14.34 7.51 -4.36
N VAL A 262 15.40 8.32 -4.52
CA VAL A 262 16.73 7.88 -4.96
C VAL A 262 17.42 7.05 -3.89
N ASP A 263 17.45 7.53 -2.64
CA ASP A 263 18.15 6.87 -1.54
C ASP A 263 17.51 5.53 -1.18
N CYS A 264 16.17 5.43 -1.30
CA CYS A 264 15.48 4.16 -1.09
C CYS A 264 15.96 3.10 -2.07
N ARG A 265 16.04 3.42 -3.36
CA ARG A 265 16.55 2.50 -4.38
C ARG A 265 17.97 2.07 -4.07
N ALA A 266 18.87 3.03 -3.89
CA ALA A 266 20.28 2.77 -3.64
C ALA A 266 20.48 1.87 -2.39
N ARG A 267 19.73 2.16 -1.32
CA ARG A 267 19.80 1.39 -0.08
C ARG A 267 19.31 -0.05 -0.24
N LEU A 268 18.16 -0.24 -0.92
CA LEU A 268 17.61 -1.58 -1.15
C LEU A 268 18.49 -2.40 -2.11
N GLU A 269 19.02 -1.80 -3.19
CA GLU A 269 19.92 -2.46 -4.12
C GLU A 269 21.23 -2.87 -3.43
N ALA A 270 21.80 -2.00 -2.60
CA ALA A 270 22.98 -2.34 -1.81
C ALA A 270 22.73 -3.47 -0.81
N ALA A 271 21.56 -3.46 -0.14
CA ALA A 271 21.20 -4.45 0.87
C ALA A 271 20.86 -5.83 0.29
N LEU A 272 20.20 -5.85 -0.88
CA LEU A 272 19.71 -7.08 -1.51
C LEU A 272 20.62 -7.60 -2.63
N GLN A 273 21.60 -6.81 -3.09
CA GLN A 273 22.50 -7.12 -4.21
C GLN A 273 21.72 -7.48 -5.48
N THR A 274 20.60 -6.81 -5.73
CA THR A 274 19.74 -7.00 -6.90
C THR A 274 19.14 -5.68 -7.36
N ARG A 275 18.79 -5.57 -8.64
CA ARG A 275 18.14 -4.38 -9.19
C ARG A 275 16.76 -4.18 -8.59
N VAL A 276 16.49 -2.98 -8.07
CA VAL A 276 15.16 -2.51 -7.64
C VAL A 276 14.58 -1.65 -8.77
N TRP A 277 13.74 -2.25 -9.58
CA TRP A 277 13.24 -1.65 -10.83
C TRP A 277 11.88 -0.93 -10.68
N ALA A 278 11.15 -1.20 -9.61
CA ALA A 278 9.78 -0.74 -9.41
C ALA A 278 9.67 0.16 -8.17
N PHE A 279 8.84 1.19 -8.27
CA PHE A 279 8.53 2.13 -7.21
C PHE A 279 7.01 2.20 -6.97
N ALA A 280 6.54 2.31 -5.72
CA ALA A 280 5.16 2.67 -5.42
C ALA A 280 5.12 3.99 -4.63
N TYR A 281 4.20 4.88 -5.00
CA TYR A 281 4.01 6.16 -4.29
C TYR A 281 3.29 5.91 -2.96
N PRO A 282 3.85 6.37 -1.80
CA PRO A 282 3.15 6.33 -0.52
C PRO A 282 1.77 7.01 -0.59
N PHE A 283 0.76 6.40 0.03
CA PHE A 283 -0.65 6.77 -0.08
C PHE A 283 -1.20 6.66 -1.51
N GLY A 284 -0.47 7.17 -2.50
CA GLY A 284 -0.67 6.95 -3.93
C GLY A 284 -2.02 7.36 -4.50
N ASP A 285 -2.78 8.23 -3.81
CA ASP A 285 -4.02 8.81 -4.30
C ASP A 285 -3.80 10.06 -5.17
N ALA A 286 -4.86 10.56 -5.79
CA ALA A 286 -4.78 11.72 -6.69
C ALA A 286 -4.29 13.02 -5.99
N ALA A 287 -4.44 13.12 -4.67
CA ALA A 287 -3.99 14.29 -3.90
C ALA A 287 -2.53 14.16 -3.44
N SER A 288 -2.03 12.94 -3.34
CA SER A 288 -0.66 12.64 -2.89
C SER A 288 0.39 12.70 -4.00
N VAL A 289 -0.02 12.76 -5.28
CA VAL A 289 0.88 12.68 -6.42
C VAL A 289 0.68 13.89 -7.36
N THR A 290 1.64 14.81 -7.38
CA THR A 290 1.69 15.95 -8.31
C THR A 290 2.47 15.59 -9.58
N PRO A 291 2.37 16.37 -10.69
CA PRO A 291 3.18 16.13 -11.88
C PRO A 291 4.70 16.09 -11.60
N GLN A 292 5.20 16.92 -10.67
CA GLN A 292 6.60 16.94 -10.28
C GLN A 292 6.97 15.63 -9.55
N VAL A 293 6.11 15.15 -8.65
CA VAL A 293 6.31 13.87 -7.94
C VAL A 293 6.29 12.68 -8.91
N LEU A 294 5.43 12.72 -9.94
CA LEU A 294 5.37 11.67 -10.97
C LEU A 294 6.66 11.52 -11.77
N ALA A 295 7.47 12.56 -11.92
CA ALA A 295 8.73 12.52 -12.66
C ALA A 295 9.87 11.85 -11.85
N LEU A 296 9.84 11.94 -10.51
CA LEU A 296 10.93 11.48 -9.63
C LEU A 296 11.36 10.03 -9.85
N PRO A 297 10.48 9.03 -9.99
CA PRO A 297 10.91 7.64 -10.22
C PRO A 297 11.62 7.46 -11.57
N GLN A 298 11.22 8.18 -12.61
CA GLN A 298 11.92 8.15 -13.90
C GLN A 298 13.33 8.73 -13.77
N GLU A 299 13.46 9.88 -13.13
CA GLU A 299 14.73 10.55 -12.87
C GLU A 299 15.65 9.69 -12.01
N ALA A 300 15.10 8.95 -11.04
CA ALA A 300 15.81 7.99 -10.20
C ALA A 300 16.14 6.67 -10.93
N GLY A 301 15.72 6.48 -12.20
CA GLY A 301 16.05 5.32 -13.03
C GLY A 301 15.27 4.05 -12.72
N TYR A 302 14.08 4.15 -12.09
CA TYR A 302 13.14 3.02 -12.02
C TYR A 302 12.58 2.71 -13.42
N ALA A 303 12.16 1.47 -13.65
CA ALA A 303 11.49 1.07 -14.89
C ALA A 303 10.00 1.41 -14.87
N ALA A 304 9.37 1.41 -13.69
CA ALA A 304 7.96 1.75 -13.51
C ALA A 304 7.65 2.28 -12.11
N ALA A 305 6.55 3.05 -12.02
CA ALA A 305 6.01 3.51 -10.75
C ALA A 305 4.48 3.29 -10.68
N PHE A 306 3.99 3.00 -9.47
CA PHE A 306 2.65 2.50 -9.22
C PHE A 306 1.87 3.43 -8.30
N LEU A 307 0.66 3.80 -8.75
CA LEU A 307 -0.34 4.53 -7.97
C LEU A 307 -1.16 3.55 -7.09
N ASN A 308 -1.93 4.07 -6.14
CA ASN A 308 -2.82 3.24 -5.31
C ASN A 308 -4.31 3.44 -5.65
N PHE A 309 -4.64 3.83 -6.89
CA PHE A 309 -6.02 4.03 -7.35
C PHE A 309 -6.16 3.83 -8.86
N GLY A 310 -7.40 3.84 -9.33
CA GLY A 310 -7.74 3.87 -10.75
C GLY A 310 -7.52 2.58 -11.51
N GLY A 311 -7.18 1.48 -10.81
CA GLY A 311 -6.83 0.20 -11.40
C GLY A 311 -7.99 -0.49 -12.10
N GLY A 312 -7.63 -1.35 -13.02
CA GLY A 312 -8.46 -2.21 -13.87
C GLY A 312 -7.66 -2.66 -15.07
N LEU A 313 -8.19 -3.60 -15.84
CA LEU A 313 -7.51 -4.07 -17.03
C LEU A 313 -7.32 -2.92 -18.03
N GLY A 314 -6.07 -2.65 -18.43
CA GLY A 314 -5.73 -1.57 -19.34
C GLY A 314 -4.55 -1.93 -20.26
N ALA A 315 -4.59 -1.47 -21.52
CA ALA A 315 -3.58 -1.76 -22.53
C ALA A 315 -2.49 -0.68 -22.62
N ASN A 316 -2.86 0.58 -22.57
CA ASN A 316 -1.94 1.72 -22.70
C ASN A 316 -1.73 2.38 -21.34
N LEU A 317 -0.88 1.77 -20.50
CA LEU A 317 -0.62 2.24 -19.16
C LEU A 317 0.67 3.09 -19.13
N PRO A 318 0.63 4.31 -18.54
CA PRO A 318 1.84 5.13 -18.39
C PRO A 318 2.81 4.44 -17.41
N PRO A 319 4.08 4.20 -17.79
CA PRO A 319 5.01 3.42 -16.97
C PRO A 319 5.22 3.98 -15.56
N TYR A 320 5.17 5.30 -15.40
CA TYR A 320 5.40 5.96 -14.11
C TYR A 320 4.13 6.36 -13.38
N ALA A 321 2.97 5.85 -13.83
CA ALA A 321 1.68 6.04 -13.16
C ALA A 321 0.78 4.82 -13.38
N LEU A 322 1.32 3.61 -13.17
CA LEU A 322 0.57 2.37 -13.31
C LEU A 322 -0.54 2.31 -12.25
N PRO A 323 -1.81 2.31 -12.67
CA PRO A 323 -2.92 2.32 -11.73
C PRO A 323 -3.11 0.96 -11.08
N ARG A 324 -3.51 0.94 -9.81
CA ARG A 324 -3.74 -0.30 -9.05
C ARG A 324 -5.15 -0.39 -8.49
N ILE A 325 -5.55 -1.62 -8.20
CA ILE A 325 -6.78 -1.96 -7.50
C ILE A 325 -6.38 -2.23 -6.04
N HIS A 326 -6.73 -1.30 -5.15
CA HIS A 326 -6.50 -1.44 -3.72
C HIS A 326 -7.54 -2.39 -3.11
N VAL A 327 -7.09 -3.52 -2.58
CA VAL A 327 -7.93 -4.52 -1.91
C VAL A 327 -8.01 -4.20 -0.42
N THR A 328 -9.24 -4.13 0.10
CA THR A 328 -9.52 -3.90 1.52
C THR A 328 -10.29 -5.08 2.12
N SER A 329 -10.38 -5.14 3.43
CA SER A 329 -11.16 -6.15 4.15
C SER A 329 -12.66 -6.16 3.78
N GLU A 330 -13.18 -5.02 3.33
CA GLU A 330 -14.58 -4.85 2.93
C GLU A 330 -14.88 -5.30 1.49
N MET A 331 -13.83 -5.51 0.66
CA MET A 331 -13.99 -5.87 -0.75
C MET A 331 -14.39 -7.33 -0.89
N ASN A 332 -15.60 -7.59 -1.38
CA ASN A 332 -16.05 -8.95 -1.69
C ASN A 332 -15.49 -9.45 -3.03
N LEU A 333 -15.59 -10.77 -3.28
CA LEU A 333 -15.03 -11.43 -4.47
C LEU A 333 -15.60 -10.88 -5.79
N ALA A 334 -16.89 -10.61 -5.84
CA ALA A 334 -17.52 -10.09 -7.05
C ALA A 334 -17.12 -8.63 -7.32
N GLU A 335 -16.87 -7.86 -6.28
CA GLU A 335 -16.31 -6.51 -6.40
C GLU A 335 -14.87 -6.55 -6.92
N LEU A 336 -14.04 -7.45 -6.38
CA LEU A 336 -12.67 -7.66 -6.88
C LEU A 336 -12.69 -8.05 -8.37
N ASP A 337 -13.54 -9.02 -8.76
CA ASP A 337 -13.68 -9.47 -10.14
C ASP A 337 -14.17 -8.33 -11.08
N ALA A 338 -15.11 -7.50 -10.63
CA ALA A 338 -15.60 -6.34 -11.37
C ALA A 338 -14.50 -5.28 -11.58
N HIS A 339 -13.63 -5.06 -10.59
CA HIS A 339 -12.49 -4.16 -10.71
C HIS A 339 -11.44 -4.72 -11.66
N VAL A 340 -10.98 -5.96 -11.44
CA VAL A 340 -9.91 -6.59 -12.22
C VAL A 340 -10.29 -6.73 -13.69
N SER A 341 -11.55 -7.09 -14.00
CA SER A 341 -12.06 -7.16 -15.37
C SER A 341 -12.17 -5.80 -16.09
N GLY A 342 -11.91 -4.68 -15.39
CA GLY A 342 -12.13 -3.34 -15.92
C GLY A 342 -13.61 -2.94 -16.04
N PHE A 343 -14.55 -3.82 -15.66
CA PHE A 343 -15.99 -3.52 -15.72
C PHE A 343 -16.36 -2.30 -14.86
N HIS A 344 -15.83 -2.23 -13.64
CA HIS A 344 -16.08 -1.12 -12.74
C HIS A 344 -15.60 0.23 -13.34
N ALA A 345 -14.41 0.26 -13.91
CA ALA A 345 -13.85 1.46 -14.56
C ALA A 345 -14.67 1.89 -15.79
N ARG A 346 -15.13 0.93 -16.61
CA ARG A 346 -16.04 1.20 -17.74
C ARG A 346 -17.36 1.80 -17.26
N LEU A 347 -17.96 1.21 -16.23
CA LEU A 347 -19.23 1.70 -15.66
C LEU A 347 -19.10 3.14 -15.16
N GLN A 348 -17.98 3.48 -14.50
CA GLN A 348 -17.72 4.84 -14.03
C GLN A 348 -17.62 5.85 -15.19
N ARG A 349 -16.95 5.48 -16.27
CA ARG A 349 -16.85 6.32 -17.49
C ARG A 349 -18.23 6.57 -18.12
N TYR A 350 -19.04 5.53 -18.30
CA TYR A 350 -20.40 5.68 -18.86
C TYR A 350 -21.32 6.51 -17.96
N ALA A 351 -21.11 6.48 -16.66
CA ALA A 351 -21.90 7.30 -15.73
C ALA A 351 -21.45 8.78 -15.69
N GLY A 352 -20.59 9.25 -16.62
CA GLY A 352 -20.07 10.61 -16.68
C GLY A 352 -19.19 10.97 -15.48
N ARG A 353 -18.44 10.01 -14.98
CA ARG A 353 -17.64 10.10 -13.76
C ARG A 353 -16.18 9.77 -14.07
N SER A 354 -15.63 10.45 -15.06
CA SER A 354 -14.20 10.46 -15.33
C SER A 354 -13.48 11.45 -14.42
#